data_74b86e32078be69978ca858a60d8684f
#
_entry.id   74b86e32078be69978ca858a60d8684f
#
_cell.length_a   1.000
_cell.length_b   1.000
_cell.length_c   1.000
_cell.angle_alpha   90.00
_cell.angle_beta   90.00
_cell.angle_gamma   90.00
#
_symmetry.space_group_name_H-M   'P 1'
#
loop_
_entity.id
_entity.type
_entity.pdbx_description
1 polymer ?
#
loop_
_entity_poly.entity_id
_entity_poly.type
_entity_poly.pdbx_seq_one_letter_code
_entity_poly.pdbx_strand_id
1 'polypeptide(L)'
;MEGKVNAFVAAVGTGGTLAGVSTYLKEQDQNIQIVCADPYGAAMWSWFTNGNLETNDGDSIAEGIGQGRVTKNIEGIKVDRAYRIPDQTGLTIVYELLRTEGLFLGLSSGINVAGAVRFAKEFGPGQMIVTILCDSGHKYQSTLFNRDWLASNHLDPDLPLEAVLER
;
A
#
# COMPACT_ATOMS: atom_id res chain seq x y z
N MET A 1 -11.41 -14.72 11.69
CA MET A 1 -12.23 -14.04 10.63
C MET A 1 -13.34 -14.96 10.06
N GLU A 2 -13.39 -16.21 10.46
CA GLU A 2 -14.43 -17.17 10.05
C GLU A 2 -14.73 -17.20 8.53
N GLY A 3 -13.69 -16.97 7.71
CA GLY A 3 -13.82 -16.94 6.26
C GLY A 3 -14.44 -15.67 5.65
N LYS A 4 -14.81 -14.68 6.47
CA LYS A 4 -15.42 -13.43 5.99
C LYS A 4 -14.34 -12.41 5.70
N VAL A 5 -13.89 -12.34 4.45
CA VAL A 5 -12.96 -11.31 3.93
C VAL A 5 -13.65 -10.61 2.77
N ASN A 6 -13.73 -9.28 2.80
CA ASN A 6 -14.30 -8.49 1.71
C ASN A 6 -13.22 -8.00 0.76
N ALA A 7 -12.03 -7.66 1.29
CA ALA A 7 -10.92 -7.20 0.47
C ALA A 7 -9.56 -7.63 1.02
N PHE A 8 -8.61 -7.86 0.11
CA PHE A 8 -7.20 -7.99 0.39
C PHE A 8 -6.42 -6.88 -0.30
N VAL A 9 -5.62 -6.14 0.46
CA VAL A 9 -4.84 -5.00 -0.02
C VAL A 9 -3.36 -5.30 0.13
N ALA A 10 -2.58 -5.13 -0.94
CA ALA A 10 -1.13 -5.21 -0.87
C ALA A 10 -0.44 -4.40 -1.97
N ALA A 11 0.73 -3.86 -1.64
CA ALA A 11 1.66 -3.28 -2.61
C ALA A 11 2.40 -4.39 -3.38
N VAL A 12 2.99 -4.00 -4.51
CA VAL A 12 3.71 -4.91 -5.39
C VAL A 12 5.22 -4.63 -5.33
N GLY A 13 5.96 -5.59 -4.77
CA GLY A 13 7.39 -5.76 -4.99
C GLY A 13 7.60 -6.74 -6.15
N THR A 14 7.93 -8.00 -5.87
CA THR A 14 7.98 -9.05 -6.90
C THR A 14 6.59 -9.51 -7.37
N GLY A 15 5.55 -9.11 -6.67
CA GLY A 15 4.17 -9.49 -6.93
C GLY A 15 3.74 -10.83 -6.34
N GLY A 16 4.65 -11.60 -5.76
CA GLY A 16 4.35 -12.94 -5.25
C GLY A 16 3.27 -12.96 -4.18
N THR A 17 3.28 -12.00 -3.26
CA THR A 17 2.27 -11.89 -2.20
C THR A 17 0.89 -11.56 -2.78
N LEU A 18 0.79 -10.51 -3.59
CA LEU A 18 -0.49 -10.13 -4.19
C LEU A 18 -1.04 -11.25 -5.07
N ALA A 19 -0.20 -11.87 -5.90
CA ALA A 19 -0.60 -12.95 -6.79
C ALA A 19 -1.04 -14.21 -6.04
N GLY A 20 -0.22 -14.70 -5.12
CA GLY A 20 -0.52 -15.93 -4.39
C GLY A 20 -1.77 -15.83 -3.53
N VAL A 21 -1.92 -14.71 -2.81
CA VAL A 21 -3.12 -14.47 -1.98
C VAL A 21 -4.35 -14.27 -2.85
N SER A 22 -4.24 -13.48 -3.95
CA SER A 22 -5.39 -13.24 -4.83
C SER A 22 -5.89 -14.52 -5.49
N THR A 23 -4.99 -15.38 -5.96
CA THR A 23 -5.35 -16.66 -6.56
C THR A 23 -6.16 -17.50 -5.57
N TYR A 24 -5.61 -17.69 -4.36
CA TYR A 24 -6.30 -18.47 -3.33
C TYR A 24 -7.65 -17.87 -2.93
N LEU A 25 -7.71 -16.56 -2.67
CA LEU A 25 -8.94 -15.92 -2.24
C LEU A 25 -10.02 -15.96 -3.32
N LYS A 26 -9.67 -15.75 -4.59
CA LYS A 26 -10.60 -15.83 -5.72
C LYS A 26 -11.10 -17.26 -5.97
N GLU A 27 -10.33 -18.29 -5.61
CA GLU A 27 -10.80 -19.69 -5.62
C GLU A 27 -11.85 -19.94 -4.53
N GLN A 28 -11.73 -19.28 -3.37
CA GLN A 28 -12.70 -19.41 -2.27
C GLN A 28 -13.98 -18.61 -2.52
N ASP A 29 -13.85 -17.36 -2.94
CA ASP A 29 -14.96 -16.46 -3.27
C ASP A 29 -14.53 -15.41 -4.31
N GLN A 30 -15.16 -15.46 -5.49
CA GLN A 30 -14.90 -14.52 -6.58
C GLN A 30 -15.26 -13.06 -6.24
N ASN A 31 -16.08 -12.83 -5.22
CA ASN A 31 -16.51 -11.48 -4.80
C ASN A 31 -15.47 -10.76 -3.94
N ILE A 32 -14.51 -11.47 -3.35
CA ILE A 32 -13.43 -10.85 -2.57
C ILE A 32 -12.66 -9.89 -3.46
N GLN A 33 -12.57 -8.62 -3.05
CA GLN A 33 -11.87 -7.58 -3.81
C GLN A 33 -10.37 -7.68 -3.60
N ILE A 34 -9.63 -7.74 -4.69
CA ILE A 34 -8.16 -7.70 -4.70
C ILE A 34 -7.72 -6.29 -5.06
N VAL A 35 -6.93 -5.69 -4.17
CA VAL A 35 -6.57 -4.28 -4.24
C VAL A 35 -5.05 -4.12 -4.28
N CYS A 36 -4.56 -3.40 -5.28
CA CYS A 36 -3.16 -2.96 -5.34
C CYS A 36 -3.02 -1.58 -4.70
N ALA A 37 -2.16 -1.44 -3.70
CA ALA A 37 -1.71 -0.15 -3.17
C ALA A 37 -0.34 0.15 -3.78
N ASP A 38 -0.25 1.15 -4.67
CA ASP A 38 0.94 1.43 -5.46
C ASP A 38 1.52 2.80 -5.05
N PRO A 39 2.83 2.91 -4.70
CA PRO A 39 3.43 4.21 -4.42
C PRO A 39 3.49 5.07 -5.68
N TYR A 40 3.61 6.38 -5.52
CA TYR A 40 3.86 7.30 -6.62
C TYR A 40 5.15 6.91 -7.34
N GLY A 41 5.24 7.19 -8.65
CA GLY A 41 6.38 6.80 -9.48
C GLY A 41 6.43 5.33 -9.90
N ALA A 42 5.55 4.48 -9.34
CA ALA A 42 5.41 3.09 -9.75
C ALA A 42 4.38 2.92 -10.88
N ALA A 43 4.40 1.79 -11.59
CA ALA A 43 3.57 1.56 -12.76
C ALA A 43 2.39 0.59 -12.55
N MET A 44 2.27 -0.01 -11.37
CA MET A 44 1.26 -1.06 -11.17
C MET A 44 -0.15 -0.51 -11.11
N TRP A 45 -0.35 0.69 -10.56
CA TRP A 45 -1.65 1.34 -10.65
C TRP A 45 -2.09 1.51 -12.10
N SER A 46 -1.21 2.05 -12.96
CA SER A 46 -1.52 2.27 -14.39
C SER A 46 -1.74 0.95 -15.12
N TRP A 47 -0.95 -0.07 -14.79
CA TRP A 47 -1.11 -1.40 -15.37
C TRP A 47 -2.48 -2.01 -15.04
N PHE A 48 -2.88 -2.02 -13.79
CA PHE A 48 -4.15 -2.63 -13.37
C PHE A 48 -5.38 -1.79 -13.72
N THR A 49 -5.22 -0.48 -13.95
CA THR A 49 -6.33 0.42 -14.30
C THR A 49 -6.47 0.63 -15.79
N ASN A 50 -5.36 0.83 -16.49
CA ASN A 50 -5.33 1.28 -17.90
C ASN A 50 -4.69 0.25 -18.85
N GLY A 51 -4.02 -0.78 -18.33
CA GLY A 51 -3.31 -1.78 -19.12
C GLY A 51 -1.97 -1.30 -19.70
N ASN A 52 -1.41 -0.19 -19.18
CA ASN A 52 -0.12 0.36 -19.59
C ASN A 52 0.82 0.58 -18.40
N LEU A 53 2.09 0.87 -18.66
CA LEU A 53 3.12 1.06 -17.64
C LEU A 53 3.55 2.54 -17.57
N GLU A 54 2.63 3.42 -17.21
CA GLU A 54 2.92 4.84 -17.03
C GLU A 54 3.30 5.16 -15.58
N THR A 55 4.34 6.01 -15.41
CA THR A 55 4.92 6.42 -14.13
C THR A 55 5.00 7.95 -14.07
N ASN A 56 3.86 8.64 -13.95
CA ASN A 56 3.80 10.09 -14.18
C ASN A 56 3.86 10.94 -12.90
N ASP A 57 4.01 10.33 -11.70
CA ASP A 57 3.78 11.02 -10.44
C ASP A 57 5.05 11.32 -9.62
N GLY A 58 6.23 11.26 -10.24
CA GLY A 58 7.51 11.44 -9.56
C GLY A 58 8.11 10.12 -9.06
N ASP A 59 8.87 10.19 -7.99
CA ASP A 59 9.55 9.05 -7.36
C ASP A 59 8.96 8.74 -5.98
N SER A 60 9.28 7.58 -5.45
CA SER A 60 8.95 7.15 -4.09
C SER A 60 10.20 6.77 -3.32
N ILE A 61 10.21 7.09 -2.02
CA ILE A 61 11.22 6.62 -1.07
C ILE A 61 10.95 5.20 -0.56
N ALA A 62 9.87 4.56 -1.03
CA ALA A 62 9.50 3.22 -0.58
C ALA A 62 10.49 2.17 -1.09
N GLU A 63 11.03 1.36 -0.17
CA GLU A 63 11.93 0.27 -0.50
C GLU A 63 11.18 -1.05 -0.66
N GLY A 64 11.58 -1.86 -1.64
CA GLY A 64 11.05 -3.21 -1.87
C GLY A 64 9.67 -3.30 -2.53
N ILE A 65 9.04 -2.17 -2.81
CA ILE A 65 7.77 -2.05 -3.56
C ILE A 65 7.91 -0.99 -4.66
N GLY A 66 6.86 -0.81 -5.48
CA GLY A 66 6.88 0.21 -6.54
C GLY A 66 7.51 -0.32 -7.83
N GLN A 67 6.89 -1.33 -8.44
CA GLN A 67 7.39 -1.92 -9.69
C GLN A 67 7.11 -1.07 -10.91
N GLY A 68 8.14 -0.88 -11.75
CA GLY A 68 8.02 -0.26 -13.08
C GLY A 68 7.75 -1.26 -14.21
N ARG A 69 7.54 -2.54 -13.93
CA ARG A 69 7.36 -3.60 -14.93
C ARG A 69 6.40 -4.70 -14.44
N VAL A 70 5.74 -5.34 -15.38
CA VAL A 70 4.96 -6.55 -15.10
C VAL A 70 5.94 -7.72 -14.85
N THR A 71 5.87 -8.30 -13.67
CA THR A 71 6.63 -9.51 -13.33
C THR A 71 5.82 -10.75 -13.67
N LYS A 72 6.49 -11.89 -13.84
CA LYS A 72 5.80 -13.16 -14.11
C LYS A 72 4.78 -13.54 -13.03
N ASN A 73 4.99 -13.12 -11.79
CA ASN A 73 4.07 -13.41 -10.69
C ASN A 73 2.71 -12.72 -10.85
N ILE A 74 2.69 -11.53 -11.46
CA ILE A 74 1.45 -10.75 -11.62
C ILE A 74 0.83 -10.87 -13.02
N GLU A 75 1.47 -11.62 -13.93
CA GLU A 75 0.87 -11.93 -15.22
C GLU A 75 -0.43 -12.73 -15.03
N GLY A 76 -1.53 -12.21 -15.58
CA GLY A 76 -2.83 -12.88 -15.58
C GLY A 76 -3.59 -12.87 -14.26
N ILE A 77 -3.08 -12.25 -13.17
CA ILE A 77 -3.87 -12.09 -11.95
C ILE A 77 -4.96 -11.03 -12.15
N LYS A 78 -6.09 -11.22 -11.49
CA LYS A 78 -7.16 -10.25 -11.46
C LYS A 78 -7.00 -9.34 -10.24
N VAL A 79 -6.81 -8.06 -10.48
CA VAL A 79 -6.88 -6.98 -9.48
C VAL A 79 -8.14 -6.17 -9.74
N ASP A 80 -8.97 -6.01 -8.72
CA ASP A 80 -10.29 -5.38 -8.87
C ASP A 80 -10.22 -3.87 -8.66
N ARG A 81 -9.23 -3.39 -7.88
CA ARG A 81 -8.96 -1.96 -7.61
C ARG A 81 -7.46 -1.72 -7.49
N ALA A 82 -7.03 -0.54 -7.89
CA ALA A 82 -5.67 -0.07 -7.65
C ALA A 82 -5.71 1.39 -7.18
N TYR A 83 -4.91 1.73 -6.17
CA TYR A 83 -4.80 3.09 -5.63
C TYR A 83 -3.36 3.55 -5.67
N ARG A 84 -3.13 4.79 -6.12
CA ARG A 84 -1.83 5.46 -5.99
C ARG A 84 -1.74 6.12 -4.63
N ILE A 85 -0.69 5.82 -3.89
CA ILE A 85 -0.49 6.29 -2.52
C ILE A 85 0.76 7.17 -2.46
N PRO A 86 0.62 8.46 -2.10
CA PRO A 86 1.77 9.32 -1.84
C PRO A 86 2.59 8.83 -0.64
N ASP A 87 3.91 8.99 -0.70
CA ASP A 87 4.81 8.65 0.41
C ASP A 87 4.43 9.36 1.71
N GLN A 88 4.03 10.63 1.63
CA GLN A 88 3.57 11.39 2.78
C GLN A 88 2.38 10.72 3.48
N THR A 89 1.44 10.17 2.72
CA THR A 89 0.29 9.45 3.31
C THR A 89 0.75 8.18 4.04
N GLY A 90 1.62 7.40 3.40
CA GLY A 90 2.20 6.20 4.01
C GLY A 90 3.01 6.52 5.28
N LEU A 91 3.84 7.57 5.23
CA LEU A 91 4.64 8.05 6.35
C LEU A 91 3.76 8.47 7.55
N THR A 92 2.76 9.30 7.31
CA THR A 92 1.84 9.75 8.37
C THR A 92 1.15 8.57 9.04
N ILE A 93 0.72 7.56 8.27
CA ILE A 93 0.12 6.34 8.83
C ILE A 93 1.13 5.53 9.65
N VAL A 94 2.38 5.38 9.19
CA VAL A 94 3.43 4.69 9.96
C VAL A 94 3.65 5.36 11.31
N TYR A 95 3.74 6.69 11.34
CA TYR A 95 3.91 7.43 12.59
C TYR A 95 2.67 7.38 13.49
N GLU A 96 1.47 7.38 12.91
CA GLU A 96 0.23 7.23 13.68
C GLU A 96 0.15 5.84 14.31
N LEU A 97 0.41 4.77 13.57
CA LEU A 97 0.44 3.40 14.08
C LEU A 97 1.51 3.22 15.17
N LEU A 98 2.65 3.90 15.04
CA LEU A 98 3.67 3.87 16.09
C LEU A 98 3.17 4.56 17.37
N ARG A 99 2.50 5.72 17.25
CA ARG A 99 2.01 6.50 18.41
C ARG A 99 0.83 5.85 19.11
N THR A 100 -0.11 5.29 18.36
CA THR A 100 -1.40 4.80 18.89
C THR A 100 -1.38 3.31 19.22
N GLU A 101 -0.68 2.50 18.41
CA GLU A 101 -0.69 1.04 18.50
C GLU A 101 0.68 0.45 18.91
N GLY A 102 1.73 1.28 18.99
CA GLY A 102 3.08 0.81 19.28
C GLY A 102 3.71 -0.02 18.15
N LEU A 103 3.18 0.09 16.92
CA LEU A 103 3.65 -0.67 15.77
C LEU A 103 4.77 0.08 15.06
N PHE A 104 6.00 -0.43 15.17
CA PHE A 104 7.19 0.15 14.53
C PHE A 104 7.44 -0.50 13.18
N LEU A 105 7.00 0.16 12.09
CA LEU A 105 6.85 -0.42 10.74
C LEU A 105 7.62 0.36 9.67
N GLY A 106 7.91 -0.30 8.55
CA GLY A 106 8.42 0.34 7.33
C GLY A 106 7.31 1.00 6.49
N LEU A 107 7.72 1.83 5.50
CA LEU A 107 6.81 2.63 4.66
C LEU A 107 5.82 1.77 3.86
N SER A 108 6.26 0.59 3.39
CA SER A 108 5.40 -0.33 2.66
C SER A 108 4.14 -0.75 3.44
N SER A 109 4.25 -0.86 4.77
CA SER A 109 3.11 -1.10 5.66
C SER A 109 2.16 0.10 5.68
N GLY A 110 2.68 1.33 5.73
CA GLY A 110 1.88 2.55 5.64
C GLY A 110 1.15 2.68 4.31
N ILE A 111 1.82 2.37 3.19
CA ILE A 111 1.21 2.32 1.85
C ILE A 111 0.07 1.31 1.81
N ASN A 112 0.27 0.11 2.35
CA ASN A 112 -0.75 -0.93 2.41
C ASN A 112 -1.97 -0.50 3.23
N VAL A 113 -1.75 0.07 4.41
CA VAL A 113 -2.84 0.57 5.28
C VAL A 113 -3.56 1.74 4.62
N ALA A 114 -2.85 2.65 3.94
CA ALA A 114 -3.47 3.73 3.16
C ALA A 114 -4.41 3.19 2.08
N GLY A 115 -3.98 2.17 1.35
CA GLY A 115 -4.83 1.48 0.38
C GLY A 115 -6.08 0.86 1.00
N ALA A 116 -5.94 0.25 2.19
CA ALA A 116 -7.07 -0.31 2.93
C ALA A 116 -8.05 0.79 3.40
N VAL A 117 -7.55 1.92 3.86
CA VAL A 117 -8.38 3.09 4.24
C VAL A 117 -9.13 3.66 3.03
N ARG A 118 -8.47 3.79 1.87
CA ARG A 118 -9.15 4.24 0.63
C ARG A 118 -10.26 3.28 0.23
N PHE A 119 -10.00 1.98 0.27
CA PHE A 119 -11.03 0.97 0.02
C PHE A 119 -12.21 1.09 0.99
N ALA A 120 -11.95 1.21 2.30
CA ALA A 120 -12.99 1.39 3.30
C ALA A 120 -13.85 2.64 3.08
N LYS A 121 -13.24 3.74 2.64
CA LYS A 121 -13.97 4.98 2.29
C LYS A 121 -14.85 4.79 1.04
N GLU A 122 -14.36 4.08 0.03
CA GLU A 122 -15.10 3.84 -1.22
C GLU A 122 -16.32 2.92 -0.99
N PHE A 123 -16.16 1.87 -0.17
CA PHE A 123 -17.17 0.83 -0.01
C PHE A 123 -18.03 0.96 1.26
N GLY A 124 -17.67 1.91 2.14
CA GLY A 124 -18.43 2.19 3.36
C GLY A 124 -18.17 1.22 4.51
N PRO A 125 -18.91 1.36 5.62
CA PRO A 125 -18.72 0.58 6.83
C PRO A 125 -19.08 -0.91 6.66
N GLY A 126 -18.56 -1.75 7.56
CA GLY A 126 -18.85 -3.18 7.61
C GLY A 126 -17.92 -4.04 6.75
N GLN A 127 -16.91 -3.46 6.11
CA GLN A 127 -15.92 -4.20 5.33
C GLN A 127 -14.89 -4.90 6.23
N MET A 128 -14.65 -6.18 5.99
CA MET A 128 -13.52 -6.92 6.55
C MET A 128 -12.36 -6.85 5.55
N ILE A 129 -11.38 -5.99 5.84
CA ILE A 129 -10.23 -5.73 4.96
C ILE A 129 -8.99 -6.34 5.59
N VAL A 130 -8.24 -7.10 4.81
CA VAL A 130 -6.97 -7.71 5.22
C VAL A 130 -5.83 -7.06 4.45
N THR A 131 -4.77 -6.71 5.14
CA THR A 131 -3.54 -6.21 4.53
C THR A 131 -2.29 -6.78 5.21
N ILE A 132 -1.12 -6.48 4.67
CA ILE A 132 0.16 -6.96 5.18
C ILE A 132 0.94 -5.82 5.82
N LEU A 133 1.40 -6.02 7.05
CA LEU A 133 2.43 -5.23 7.69
C LEU A 133 3.78 -5.90 7.39
N CYS A 134 4.51 -5.37 6.40
CA CYS A 134 5.58 -6.09 5.71
C CYS A 134 6.83 -6.27 6.55
N ASP A 135 7.39 -5.19 7.09
CA ASP A 135 8.64 -5.23 7.83
C ASP A 135 8.71 -4.19 8.96
N SER A 136 9.74 -4.37 9.79
CA SER A 136 9.97 -3.53 10.95
C SER A 136 10.66 -2.23 10.58
N GLY A 137 10.29 -1.15 11.26
CA GLY A 137 10.93 0.16 11.20
C GLY A 137 12.41 0.17 11.59
N HIS A 138 12.93 -0.88 12.22
CA HIS A 138 14.35 -0.97 12.61
C HIS A 138 15.32 -0.82 11.43
N LYS A 139 14.92 -1.21 10.23
CA LYS A 139 15.72 -1.03 9.01
C LYS A 139 15.83 0.44 8.58
N TYR A 140 14.91 1.29 9.02
CA TYR A 140 14.69 2.62 8.50
C TYR A 140 15.00 3.73 9.51
N GLN A 141 15.77 3.43 10.56
CA GLN A 141 16.12 4.41 11.60
C GLN A 141 16.90 5.61 11.05
N SER A 142 17.77 5.39 10.05
CA SER A 142 18.53 6.45 9.40
C SER A 142 17.77 7.21 8.31
N THR A 143 16.59 6.75 7.93
CA THR A 143 15.73 7.31 6.87
C THR A 143 14.38 7.73 7.41
N LEU A 144 13.38 6.85 7.40
CA LEU A 144 11.99 7.16 7.83
C LEU A 144 11.87 7.70 9.27
N PHE A 145 12.81 7.36 10.16
CA PHE A 145 12.79 7.79 11.56
C PHE A 145 13.91 8.81 11.88
N ASN A 146 14.48 9.42 10.84
CA ASN A 146 15.45 10.52 10.93
C ASN A 146 14.79 11.80 10.38
N ARG A 147 14.56 12.78 11.25
CA ARG A 147 13.87 14.04 10.91
C ARG A 147 14.63 14.86 9.85
N ASP A 148 15.96 14.90 9.91
CA ASP A 148 16.76 15.65 8.94
C ASP A 148 16.68 15.01 7.55
N TRP A 149 16.69 13.68 7.50
CA TRP A 149 16.49 12.93 6.26
C TRP A 149 15.09 13.13 5.69
N LEU A 150 14.05 13.09 6.52
CA LEU A 150 12.67 13.35 6.08
C LEU A 150 12.52 14.77 5.53
N ALA A 151 13.06 15.78 6.22
CA ALA A 151 13.02 17.16 5.76
C ALA A 151 13.73 17.34 4.41
N SER A 152 14.88 16.66 4.18
CA SER A 152 15.59 16.69 2.89
C SER A 152 14.80 16.03 1.74
N ASN A 153 13.84 15.16 2.06
CA ASN A 153 12.92 14.52 1.11
C ASN A 153 11.53 15.20 1.09
N HIS A 154 11.38 16.39 1.68
CA HIS A 154 10.14 17.15 1.72
C HIS A 154 8.97 16.41 2.39
N LEU A 155 9.29 15.59 3.40
CA LEU A 155 8.33 14.80 4.16
C LEU A 155 8.23 15.30 5.60
N ASP A 156 7.00 15.34 6.11
CA ASP A 156 6.69 15.80 7.46
C ASP A 156 6.04 14.68 8.27
N PRO A 157 6.73 14.12 9.31
CA PRO A 157 6.18 13.06 10.14
C PRO A 157 5.12 13.53 11.14
N ASP A 158 4.94 14.84 11.28
CA ASP A 158 4.01 15.44 12.25
C ASP A 158 2.70 15.91 11.59
N LEU A 159 2.53 15.70 10.29
CA LEU A 159 1.27 15.99 9.62
C LEU A 159 0.13 15.14 10.22
N PRO A 160 -1.03 15.77 10.53
CA PRO A 160 -2.17 15.03 11.05
C PRO A 160 -2.75 14.08 10.00
N LEU A 161 -3.29 12.94 10.47
CA LEU A 161 -3.82 11.88 9.60
C LEU A 161 -4.92 12.40 8.68
N GLU A 162 -5.79 13.29 9.17
CA GLU A 162 -6.88 13.90 8.42
C GLU A 162 -6.37 14.65 7.18
N ALA A 163 -5.26 15.38 7.31
CA ALA A 163 -4.69 16.19 6.22
C ALA A 163 -4.20 15.33 5.02
N VAL A 164 -3.89 14.06 5.23
CA VAL A 164 -3.38 13.15 4.19
C VAL A 164 -4.41 12.15 3.68
N LEU A 165 -5.48 11.90 4.44
CA LEU A 165 -6.53 10.96 4.04
C LEU A 165 -7.64 11.60 3.20
N GLU A 166 -7.74 12.93 3.13
CA GLU A 166 -8.74 13.65 2.33
C GLU A 166 -8.35 13.80 0.84
N ARG A 167 -7.16 13.35 0.46
CA ARG A 167 -6.58 13.51 -0.88
C ARG A 167 -6.68 12.26 -1.74
#